data_cab3bd671727bd2642290909c3dfda35
#
_entry.id   cab3bd671727bd2642290909c3dfda35
#
_cell.length_a   1.000
_cell.length_b   1.000
_cell.length_c   1.000
_cell.angle_alpha   90.00
_cell.angle_beta   90.00
_cell.angle_gamma   90.00
#
_symmetry.space_group_name_H-M   'P 1'
#
loop_
_entity.id
_entity.type
_entity.pdbx_description
1 polymer ?
#
loop_
_entity_poly.entity_id
_entity_poly.type
_entity_poly.pdbx_seq_one_letter_code
_entity_poly.pdbx_strand_id
1 'polypeptide(L)'
;TGKHIFCEKPIDTKLAKIEEALAAVKKAGVKLQVGFVRRFDHNHKAVRDTVASGKLGKPNLIKVTSRDPDHQPMSYIKVSGGIFMDMTIHDFDMVRYLAGSEVTEVTAYGAALSGAGYEEYGDVDTAIVMMKFENGALGVIDNSRAAHYGYDQRTEVHCDQGCVQVANDLNNTAMISSAAGVEVAKPTWFFLERYNNAFIAEAKAFTDAVLNDTDTLVTGFDGLQPVKIAMAAN
;
A
#
# COMPACT_ATOMS: atom_id res chain seq x y z
N THR A 1 15.86 10.90 -23.39
CA THR A 1 16.25 12.24 -22.92
C THR A 1 17.36 12.20 -21.86
N GLY A 2 17.70 11.03 -21.31
CA GLY A 2 18.74 10.84 -20.28
C GLY A 2 18.39 11.41 -18.90
N LYS A 3 17.12 11.71 -18.64
CA LYS A 3 16.65 12.20 -17.34
C LYS A 3 16.20 11.02 -16.45
N HIS A 4 16.51 11.10 -15.16
CA HIS A 4 15.97 10.19 -14.15
C HIS A 4 14.47 10.43 -13.98
N ILE A 5 13.73 9.41 -13.54
CA ILE A 5 12.26 9.38 -13.56
C ILE A 5 11.74 9.10 -12.15
N PHE A 6 10.84 9.94 -11.68
CA PHE A 6 9.92 9.64 -10.59
C PHE A 6 8.52 9.45 -11.19
N CYS A 7 7.89 8.33 -10.89
CA CYS A 7 6.59 7.98 -11.46
C CYS A 7 5.65 7.50 -10.36
N GLU A 8 4.49 8.15 -10.21
CA GLU A 8 3.43 7.67 -9.33
C GLU A 8 2.88 6.32 -9.79
N LYS A 9 2.33 5.57 -8.84
CA LYS A 9 1.63 4.29 -9.11
C LYS A 9 0.26 4.54 -9.80
N PRO A 10 -0.19 3.60 -10.60
CA PRO A 10 0.56 2.54 -11.27
C PRO A 10 1.39 3.12 -12.43
N ILE A 11 2.49 2.47 -12.79
CA ILE A 11 3.23 2.88 -14.01
C ILE A 11 2.31 2.84 -15.24
N ASP A 12 1.51 1.79 -15.35
CA ASP A 12 0.40 1.63 -16.30
C ASP A 12 -0.53 0.54 -15.76
N THR A 13 -1.76 0.46 -16.25
CA THR A 13 -2.70 -0.61 -15.92
C THR A 13 -2.50 -1.88 -16.79
N LYS A 14 -1.66 -1.81 -17.82
CA LYS A 14 -1.39 -2.90 -18.75
C LYS A 14 0.04 -3.40 -18.59
N LEU A 15 0.23 -4.68 -18.25
CA LEU A 15 1.55 -5.29 -18.04
C LEU A 15 2.50 -5.06 -19.20
N ALA A 16 2.07 -5.26 -20.45
CA ALA A 16 2.91 -5.06 -21.62
C ALA A 16 3.48 -3.62 -21.73
N LYS A 17 2.70 -2.62 -21.30
CA LYS A 17 3.14 -1.22 -21.26
C LYS A 17 4.14 -0.97 -20.15
N ILE A 18 3.96 -1.57 -18.99
CA ILE A 18 4.93 -1.51 -17.90
C ILE A 18 6.25 -2.13 -18.35
N GLU A 19 6.22 -3.33 -18.93
CA GLU A 19 7.41 -4.02 -19.42
C GLU A 19 8.14 -3.22 -20.51
N GLU A 20 7.41 -2.61 -21.45
CA GLU A 20 7.97 -1.70 -22.46
C GLU A 20 8.66 -0.49 -21.81
N ALA A 21 8.01 0.14 -20.82
CA ALA A 21 8.56 1.28 -20.08
C ALA A 21 9.83 0.89 -19.30
N LEU A 22 9.81 -0.24 -18.59
CA LEU A 22 10.97 -0.74 -17.84
C LEU A 22 12.15 -1.10 -18.77
N ALA A 23 11.87 -1.68 -19.94
CA ALA A 23 12.90 -1.95 -20.94
C ALA A 23 13.53 -0.64 -21.48
N ALA A 24 12.71 0.40 -21.69
CA ALA A 24 13.19 1.72 -22.11
C ALA A 24 14.04 2.39 -21.03
N VAL A 25 13.64 2.32 -19.75
CA VAL A 25 14.42 2.81 -18.60
C VAL A 25 15.78 2.14 -18.53
N LYS A 26 15.80 0.79 -18.61
CA LYS A 26 17.03 -0.01 -18.61
C LYS A 26 17.96 0.35 -19.79
N LYS A 27 17.39 0.48 -20.99
CA LYS A 27 18.16 0.87 -22.19
C LYS A 27 18.75 2.27 -22.08
N ALA A 28 18.04 3.19 -21.44
CA ALA A 28 18.50 4.57 -21.24
C ALA A 28 19.52 4.72 -20.11
N GLY A 29 19.71 3.71 -19.26
CA GLY A 29 20.61 3.75 -18.10
C GLY A 29 20.22 4.80 -17.07
N VAL A 30 18.91 5.10 -16.95
CA VAL A 30 18.41 6.12 -16.01
C VAL A 30 17.75 5.47 -14.80
N LYS A 31 17.72 6.18 -13.68
CA LYS A 31 17.02 5.74 -12.47
C LYS A 31 15.53 5.94 -12.63
N LEU A 32 14.75 4.98 -12.12
CA LEU A 32 13.31 5.05 -11.96
C LEU A 32 12.95 4.77 -10.50
N GLN A 33 12.22 5.68 -9.86
CA GLN A 33 11.54 5.43 -8.59
C GLN A 33 10.03 5.45 -8.81
N VAL A 34 9.35 4.43 -8.28
CA VAL A 34 7.89 4.36 -8.31
C VAL A 34 7.30 4.89 -7.01
N GLY A 35 6.22 5.66 -7.09
CA GLY A 35 5.57 6.33 -5.97
C GLY A 35 4.71 5.41 -5.11
N PHE A 36 5.32 4.47 -4.40
CA PHE A 36 4.67 3.73 -3.31
C PHE A 36 4.95 4.41 -1.98
N VAL A 37 4.33 5.55 -1.75
CA VAL A 37 4.55 6.48 -0.63
C VAL A 37 4.51 5.80 0.74
N ARG A 38 3.70 4.74 0.92
CA ARG A 38 3.58 4.04 2.21
C ARG A 38 4.89 3.39 2.67
N ARG A 39 5.83 3.06 1.78
CA ARG A 39 7.17 2.57 2.15
C ARG A 39 8.01 3.61 2.87
N PHE A 40 7.68 4.91 2.71
CA PHE A 40 8.35 6.04 3.33
C PHE A 40 7.65 6.53 4.60
N ASP A 41 6.51 5.93 4.93
CA ASP A 41 5.78 6.22 6.16
C ASP A 41 6.52 5.67 7.39
N HIS A 42 6.61 6.49 8.43
CA HIS A 42 7.36 6.17 9.64
C HIS A 42 6.86 4.91 10.35
N ASN A 43 5.55 4.67 10.36
CA ASN A 43 4.94 3.50 10.99
C ASN A 43 5.21 2.22 10.20
N HIS A 44 4.90 2.22 8.91
CA HIS A 44 5.13 1.04 8.05
C HIS A 44 6.62 0.71 7.93
N LYS A 45 7.48 1.75 7.88
CA LYS A 45 8.93 1.57 7.89
C LYS A 45 9.42 0.94 9.20
N ALA A 46 8.90 1.36 10.35
CA ALA A 46 9.25 0.76 11.64
C ALA A 46 8.88 -0.72 11.72
N VAL A 47 7.73 -1.12 11.16
CA VAL A 47 7.36 -2.54 11.04
C VAL A 47 8.37 -3.27 10.15
N ARG A 48 8.66 -2.74 8.96
CA ARG A 48 9.62 -3.36 8.02
C ARG A 48 11.01 -3.50 8.64
N ASP A 49 11.54 -2.45 9.26
CA ASP A 49 12.87 -2.47 9.88
C ASP A 49 12.92 -3.51 11.01
N THR A 50 11.84 -3.64 11.78
CA THR A 50 11.71 -4.64 12.83
C THR A 50 11.74 -6.07 12.28
N VAL A 51 10.97 -6.35 11.24
CA VAL A 51 10.95 -7.68 10.58
C VAL A 51 12.32 -7.96 9.94
N ALA A 52 12.86 -7.00 9.19
CA ALA A 52 14.14 -7.15 8.49
C ALA A 52 15.33 -7.36 9.44
N SER A 53 15.26 -6.86 10.68
CA SER A 53 16.30 -7.09 11.69
C SER A 53 16.38 -8.55 12.16
N GLY A 54 15.35 -9.36 11.89
CA GLY A 54 15.26 -10.76 12.34
C GLY A 54 15.03 -10.96 13.83
N LYS A 55 14.90 -9.87 14.63
CA LYS A 55 14.75 -9.97 16.10
C LYS A 55 13.47 -10.69 16.57
N LEU A 56 12.48 -10.79 15.70
CA LEU A 56 11.22 -11.49 15.95
C LEU A 56 11.16 -12.85 15.22
N GLY A 57 12.28 -13.30 14.63
CA GLY A 57 12.31 -14.52 13.83
C GLY A 57 11.72 -14.36 12.44
N LYS A 58 11.15 -15.42 11.89
CA LYS A 58 10.58 -15.43 10.53
C LYS A 58 9.13 -14.93 10.53
N PRO A 59 8.72 -14.14 9.52
CA PRO A 59 7.33 -13.74 9.36
C PRO A 59 6.46 -14.97 9.00
N ASN A 60 5.33 -15.13 9.71
CA ASN A 60 4.35 -16.18 9.49
C ASN A 60 3.05 -15.65 8.90
N LEU A 61 2.59 -14.48 9.36
CA LEU A 61 1.35 -13.86 8.90
C LEU A 61 1.53 -12.35 8.78
N ILE A 62 1.24 -11.82 7.60
CA ILE A 62 1.20 -10.38 7.30
C ILE A 62 -0.26 -9.96 7.15
N LYS A 63 -0.70 -9.00 7.95
CA LYS A 63 -2.05 -8.47 7.90
C LYS A 63 -2.03 -6.97 7.61
N VAL A 64 -2.81 -6.56 6.62
CA VAL A 64 -3.01 -5.16 6.26
C VAL A 64 -4.50 -4.84 6.28
N THR A 65 -4.87 -3.82 7.03
CA THR A 65 -6.19 -3.18 6.97
C THR A 65 -6.01 -1.84 6.28
N SER A 66 -6.75 -1.59 5.20
CA SER A 66 -6.69 -0.34 4.45
C SER A 66 -8.10 0.07 4.07
N ARG A 67 -8.58 1.17 4.66
CA ARG A 67 -9.96 1.62 4.48
C ARG A 67 -10.00 3.13 4.28
N ASP A 68 -10.64 3.55 3.19
CA ASP A 68 -10.87 4.95 2.89
C ASP A 68 -12.07 5.49 3.69
N PRO A 69 -12.06 6.75 4.13
CA PRO A 69 -13.10 7.30 4.99
C PRO A 69 -14.42 7.53 4.26
N ASP A 70 -14.38 7.70 2.95
CA ASP A 70 -15.54 8.03 2.12
C ASP A 70 -15.34 7.54 0.68
N HIS A 71 -16.45 7.46 -0.05
CA HIS A 71 -16.49 7.03 -1.45
C HIS A 71 -15.83 8.02 -2.37
N GLN A 72 -15.09 7.51 -3.35
CA GLN A 72 -14.60 8.33 -4.46
C GLN A 72 -15.76 8.67 -5.43
N PRO A 73 -15.70 9.81 -6.13
CA PRO A 73 -16.69 10.14 -7.15
C PRO A 73 -16.82 9.03 -8.20
N MET A 74 -18.03 8.66 -8.61
CA MET A 74 -18.26 7.60 -9.60
C MET A 74 -17.59 7.88 -10.94
N SER A 75 -17.41 9.14 -11.31
CA SER A 75 -16.63 9.55 -12.51
C SER A 75 -15.16 9.10 -12.43
N TYR A 76 -14.59 9.05 -11.23
CA TYR A 76 -13.25 8.52 -10.98
C TYR A 76 -13.25 6.98 -10.99
N ILE A 77 -14.20 6.34 -10.31
CA ILE A 77 -14.31 4.87 -10.24
C ILE A 77 -14.36 4.27 -11.65
N LYS A 78 -15.11 4.87 -12.55
CA LYS A 78 -15.22 4.43 -13.96
C LYS A 78 -13.88 4.26 -14.69
N VAL A 79 -12.85 5.02 -14.29
CA VAL A 79 -11.53 5.04 -14.95
C VAL A 79 -10.39 4.58 -14.06
N SER A 80 -10.67 4.26 -12.79
CA SER A 80 -9.66 3.91 -11.77
C SER A 80 -8.98 2.55 -12.01
N GLY A 81 -9.65 1.65 -12.73
CA GLY A 81 -9.22 0.25 -12.89
C GLY A 81 -9.72 -0.69 -11.80
N GLY A 82 -10.65 -0.22 -10.95
CA GLY A 82 -11.26 -0.99 -9.86
C GLY A 82 -10.45 -0.98 -8.57
N ILE A 83 -11.05 -1.52 -7.50
CA ILE A 83 -10.48 -1.46 -6.16
C ILE A 83 -9.07 -2.06 -6.10
N PHE A 84 -8.83 -3.18 -6.78
CA PHE A 84 -7.53 -3.88 -6.74
C PHE A 84 -6.41 -3.09 -7.41
N MET A 85 -6.69 -2.40 -8.51
CA MET A 85 -5.69 -1.62 -9.25
C MET A 85 -5.48 -0.22 -8.68
N ASP A 86 -6.51 0.36 -8.09
CA ASP A 86 -6.46 1.74 -7.57
C ASP A 86 -6.06 1.81 -6.09
N MET A 87 -6.79 1.09 -5.24
CA MET A 87 -6.63 1.13 -3.78
C MET A 87 -5.72 0.03 -3.26
N THR A 88 -6.08 -1.24 -3.52
CA THR A 88 -5.38 -2.40 -2.98
C THR A 88 -3.96 -2.55 -3.53
N ILE A 89 -3.63 -1.91 -4.66
CA ILE A 89 -2.28 -1.92 -5.22
C ILE A 89 -1.23 -1.44 -4.21
N HIS A 90 -1.58 -0.49 -3.34
CA HIS A 90 -0.71 -0.04 -2.24
C HIS A 90 -0.50 -1.13 -1.20
N ASP A 91 -1.53 -1.92 -0.95
CA ASP A 91 -1.49 -3.00 0.02
C ASP A 91 -0.73 -4.20 -0.54
N PHE A 92 -0.87 -4.49 -1.83
CA PHE A 92 -0.05 -5.51 -2.53
C PHE A 92 1.43 -5.18 -2.49
N ASP A 93 1.81 -3.93 -2.65
CA ASP A 93 3.17 -3.47 -2.43
C ASP A 93 3.59 -3.63 -0.97
N MET A 94 2.73 -3.21 -0.05
CA MET A 94 3.02 -3.22 1.39
C MET A 94 3.24 -4.64 1.93
N VAL A 95 2.40 -5.61 1.57
CA VAL A 95 2.57 -7.00 2.06
C VAL A 95 3.88 -7.61 1.56
N ARG A 96 4.28 -7.34 0.29
CA ARG A 96 5.58 -7.75 -0.25
C ARG A 96 6.74 -7.11 0.52
N TYR A 97 6.63 -5.79 0.74
CA TYR A 97 7.62 -5.01 1.49
C TYR A 97 7.79 -5.52 2.91
N LEU A 98 6.71 -5.77 3.64
CA LEU A 98 6.73 -6.26 5.02
C LEU A 98 7.21 -7.71 5.11
N ALA A 99 6.74 -8.59 4.23
CA ALA A 99 7.17 -9.99 4.19
C ALA A 99 8.62 -10.16 3.77
N GLY A 100 9.17 -9.21 2.98
CA GLY A 100 10.47 -9.36 2.32
C GLY A 100 10.50 -10.53 1.35
N SER A 101 9.37 -10.84 0.70
CA SER A 101 9.16 -12.02 -0.15
C SER A 101 8.09 -11.75 -1.19
N GLU A 102 8.14 -12.47 -2.31
CA GLU A 102 7.16 -12.34 -3.37
C GLU A 102 5.90 -13.20 -3.11
N VAL A 103 4.75 -12.73 -3.65
CA VAL A 103 3.48 -13.44 -3.60
C VAL A 103 3.47 -14.53 -4.68
N THR A 104 3.10 -15.75 -4.31
CA THR A 104 2.99 -16.90 -5.22
C THR A 104 1.55 -17.30 -5.55
N GLU A 105 0.64 -17.07 -4.61
CA GLU A 105 -0.78 -17.36 -4.77
C GLU A 105 -1.62 -16.22 -4.21
N VAL A 106 -2.72 -15.90 -4.86
CA VAL A 106 -3.71 -14.91 -4.41
C VAL A 106 -5.13 -15.43 -4.61
N THR A 107 -5.98 -15.16 -3.62
CA THR A 107 -7.43 -15.40 -3.68
C THR A 107 -8.13 -14.17 -3.12
N ALA A 108 -9.11 -13.65 -3.84
CA ALA A 108 -9.83 -12.45 -3.46
C ALA A 108 -11.35 -12.67 -3.47
N TYR A 109 -12.04 -12.00 -2.57
CA TYR A 109 -13.48 -11.81 -2.56
C TYR A 109 -13.75 -10.32 -2.49
N GLY A 110 -14.66 -9.84 -3.32
CA GLY A 110 -15.11 -8.45 -3.32
C GLY A 110 -16.62 -8.37 -3.47
N ALA A 111 -17.21 -7.32 -2.90
CA ALA A 111 -18.62 -7.03 -3.02
C ALA A 111 -18.89 -5.52 -2.95
N ALA A 112 -19.94 -5.06 -3.61
CA ALA A 112 -20.50 -3.72 -3.48
C ALA A 112 -21.55 -3.74 -2.36
N LEU A 113 -21.15 -3.32 -1.15
CA LEU A 113 -21.96 -3.46 0.06
C LEU A 113 -22.47 -2.11 0.61
N SER A 114 -21.86 -1.00 0.18
CA SER A 114 -22.18 0.33 0.73
C SER A 114 -23.40 1.01 0.10
N GLY A 115 -23.91 0.47 -1.02
CA GLY A 115 -25.02 1.08 -1.76
C GLY A 115 -24.63 2.32 -2.58
N ALA A 116 -23.35 2.58 -2.79
CA ALA A 116 -22.88 3.76 -3.51
C ALA A 116 -22.85 3.59 -5.05
N GLY A 117 -23.23 2.43 -5.59
CA GLY A 117 -23.36 2.22 -7.04
C GLY A 117 -22.10 1.67 -7.73
N TYR A 118 -21.19 1.08 -7.00
CA TYR A 118 -19.94 0.48 -7.57
C TYR A 118 -20.25 -0.63 -8.56
N GLU A 119 -21.32 -1.41 -8.32
CA GLU A 119 -21.77 -2.51 -9.17
C GLU A 119 -22.13 -2.06 -10.60
N GLU A 120 -22.57 -0.82 -10.78
CA GLU A 120 -22.88 -0.24 -12.11
C GLU A 120 -21.63 -0.16 -13.02
N TYR A 121 -20.44 -0.13 -12.40
CA TYR A 121 -19.15 -0.06 -13.09
C TYR A 121 -18.37 -1.37 -13.03
N GLY A 122 -18.99 -2.45 -12.50
CA GLY A 122 -18.32 -3.74 -12.33
C GLY A 122 -17.21 -3.71 -11.27
N ASP A 123 -17.28 -2.75 -10.33
CA ASP A 123 -16.32 -2.60 -9.24
C ASP A 123 -16.96 -2.94 -7.89
N VAL A 124 -16.14 -3.01 -6.85
CA VAL A 124 -16.53 -3.31 -5.47
C VAL A 124 -16.01 -2.23 -4.53
N ASP A 125 -16.67 -2.07 -3.38
CA ASP A 125 -16.23 -1.15 -2.32
C ASP A 125 -15.64 -1.84 -1.09
N THR A 126 -15.79 -3.15 -1.03
CA THR A 126 -15.31 -3.98 0.07
C THR A 126 -14.62 -5.21 -0.49
N ALA A 127 -13.42 -5.51 -0.02
CA ALA A 127 -12.67 -6.67 -0.48
C ALA A 127 -11.84 -7.32 0.65
N ILE A 128 -11.67 -8.65 0.54
CA ILE A 128 -10.74 -9.44 1.35
C ILE A 128 -9.84 -10.20 0.40
N VAL A 129 -8.53 -10.14 0.63
CA VAL A 129 -7.53 -10.85 -0.18
C VAL A 129 -6.68 -11.72 0.72
N MET A 130 -6.49 -12.97 0.33
CA MET A 130 -5.58 -13.92 0.97
C MET A 130 -4.43 -14.27 0.02
N MET A 131 -3.22 -14.43 0.56
CA MET A 131 -2.02 -14.65 -0.23
C MET A 131 -1.09 -15.67 0.43
N LYS A 132 -0.28 -16.34 -0.41
CA LYS A 132 0.90 -17.09 0.04
C LYS A 132 2.15 -16.44 -0.54
N PHE A 133 3.24 -16.52 0.22
CA PHE A 133 4.54 -15.99 -0.16
C PHE A 133 5.56 -17.11 -0.40
N GLU A 134 6.59 -16.82 -1.21
CA GLU A 134 7.68 -17.77 -1.48
C GLU A 134 8.39 -18.26 -0.21
N ASN A 135 8.52 -17.40 0.81
CA ASN A 135 9.12 -17.75 2.11
C ASN A 135 8.20 -18.60 3.01
N GLY A 136 7.00 -18.95 2.54
CA GLY A 136 6.01 -19.76 3.25
C GLY A 136 5.06 -18.96 4.14
N ALA A 137 5.24 -17.66 4.30
CA ALA A 137 4.32 -16.81 5.06
C ALA A 137 2.95 -16.70 4.37
N LEU A 138 1.93 -16.36 5.14
CA LEU A 138 0.58 -16.05 4.66
C LEU A 138 0.32 -14.54 4.76
N GLY A 139 -0.54 -14.03 3.89
CA GLY A 139 -0.98 -12.64 3.91
C GLY A 139 -2.49 -12.50 3.86
N VAL A 140 -2.98 -11.46 4.51
CA VAL A 140 -4.38 -11.06 4.40
C VAL A 140 -4.49 -9.54 4.32
N ILE A 141 -5.36 -9.08 3.42
CA ILE A 141 -5.72 -7.68 3.27
C ILE A 141 -7.23 -7.56 3.44
N ASP A 142 -7.69 -6.58 4.19
CA ASP A 142 -9.08 -6.13 4.18
C ASP A 142 -9.17 -4.69 3.72
N ASN A 143 -10.05 -4.44 2.74
CA ASN A 143 -10.28 -3.12 2.17
C ASN A 143 -11.74 -2.69 2.30
N SER A 144 -11.95 -1.40 2.48
CA SER A 144 -13.26 -0.77 2.37
C SER A 144 -13.13 0.67 1.88
N ARG A 145 -14.08 1.12 1.06
CA ARG A 145 -14.17 2.52 0.64
C ARG A 145 -15.17 3.34 1.48
N ALA A 146 -15.55 2.84 2.68
CA ALA A 146 -16.59 3.45 3.51
C ALA A 146 -16.33 3.34 5.02
N ALA A 147 -15.14 3.72 5.45
CA ALA A 147 -14.77 3.77 6.87
C ALA A 147 -15.04 5.16 7.46
N HIS A 148 -16.30 5.51 7.67
CA HIS A 148 -16.76 6.84 8.11
C HIS A 148 -16.12 7.38 9.39
N TYR A 149 -15.32 6.56 10.10
CA TYR A 149 -14.58 6.96 11.29
C TYR A 149 -13.19 7.57 10.98
N GLY A 150 -12.72 7.49 9.74
CA GLY A 150 -11.43 8.07 9.32
C GLY A 150 -10.63 7.14 8.41
N TYR A 151 -9.43 7.59 8.01
CA TYR A 151 -8.52 6.84 7.15
C TYR A 151 -7.84 5.74 7.95
N ASP A 152 -8.28 4.49 7.80
CA ASP A 152 -7.83 3.35 8.60
C ASP A 152 -6.75 2.56 7.87
N GLN A 153 -5.49 2.70 8.33
CA GLN A 153 -4.30 2.15 7.71
C GLN A 153 -3.44 1.43 8.77
N ARG A 154 -3.69 0.16 8.97
CA ARG A 154 -3.01 -0.65 10.00
C ARG A 154 -2.27 -1.81 9.39
N THR A 155 -1.13 -2.15 9.97
CA THR A 155 -0.35 -3.33 9.60
C THR A 155 0.06 -4.11 10.83
N GLU A 156 0.10 -5.43 10.68
CA GLU A 156 0.58 -6.37 11.68
C GLU A 156 1.43 -7.44 10.99
N VAL A 157 2.58 -7.75 11.56
CA VAL A 157 3.38 -8.91 11.15
C VAL A 157 3.59 -9.81 12.37
N HIS A 158 2.97 -10.97 12.35
CA HIS A 158 3.18 -12.03 13.33
C HIS A 158 4.34 -12.90 12.86
N CYS A 159 5.35 -13.03 13.69
CA CYS A 159 6.55 -13.84 13.46
C CYS A 159 6.58 -15.00 14.45
N ASP A 160 7.51 -15.94 14.27
CA ASP A 160 7.65 -17.13 15.13
C ASP A 160 8.10 -16.81 16.57
N GLN A 161 8.69 -15.64 16.82
CA GLN A 161 9.16 -15.20 18.14
C GLN A 161 8.48 -13.93 18.65
N GLY A 162 7.45 -13.44 17.97
CA GLY A 162 6.73 -12.24 18.40
C GLY A 162 5.90 -11.59 17.30
N CYS A 163 5.40 -10.41 17.61
CA CYS A 163 4.55 -9.65 16.70
C CYS A 163 4.97 -8.18 16.72
N VAL A 164 4.90 -7.53 15.56
CA VAL A 164 5.00 -6.08 15.42
C VAL A 164 3.76 -5.57 14.69
N GLN A 165 3.17 -4.50 15.22
CA GLN A 165 1.98 -3.89 14.64
C GLN A 165 2.01 -2.38 14.77
N VAL A 166 1.30 -1.70 13.90
CA VAL A 166 1.04 -0.25 13.99
C VAL A 166 -0.44 0.04 13.87
N ALA A 167 -0.86 1.01 14.67
CA ALA A 167 -2.20 1.58 14.64
C ALA A 167 -2.24 2.84 13.76
N ASN A 168 -3.42 3.44 13.64
CA ASN A 168 -3.60 4.69 12.94
C ASN A 168 -2.95 5.87 13.67
N ASP A 169 -2.40 6.80 12.90
CA ASP A 169 -2.06 8.12 13.43
C ASP A 169 -3.32 8.90 13.76
N LEU A 170 -3.31 9.53 14.92
CA LEU A 170 -4.38 10.39 15.40
C LEU A 170 -3.94 11.87 15.28
N ASN A 171 -4.90 12.77 15.10
CA ASN A 171 -4.62 14.20 15.05
C ASN A 171 -4.01 14.73 16.37
N ASN A 172 -4.34 14.09 17.49
CA ASN A 172 -3.74 14.31 18.80
C ASN A 172 -4.01 13.10 19.70
N THR A 173 -3.36 13.06 20.86
CA THR A 173 -3.47 11.98 21.84
C THR A 173 -4.39 12.33 23.02
N ALA A 174 -5.18 13.41 22.92
CA ALA A 174 -6.09 13.81 24.00
C ALA A 174 -7.18 12.74 24.20
N MET A 175 -7.44 12.39 25.44
CA MET A 175 -8.50 11.50 25.88
C MET A 175 -9.43 12.28 26.82
N ILE A 176 -10.72 12.33 26.48
CA ILE A 176 -11.74 12.99 27.28
C ILE A 176 -12.49 11.91 28.05
N SER A 177 -12.35 11.90 29.37
CA SER A 177 -13.10 10.98 30.24
C SER A 177 -14.22 11.73 30.96
N SER A 178 -15.44 11.26 30.81
CA SER A 178 -16.63 11.86 31.42
C SER A 178 -17.62 10.79 31.87
N ALA A 179 -18.73 11.20 32.49
CA ALA A 179 -19.80 10.28 32.84
C ALA A 179 -20.47 9.62 31.60
N ALA A 180 -20.33 10.22 30.40
CA ALA A 180 -20.86 9.67 29.16
C ALA A 180 -19.94 8.61 28.52
N GLY A 181 -18.68 8.53 28.95
CA GLY A 181 -17.72 7.57 28.41
C GLY A 181 -16.33 8.18 28.19
N VAL A 182 -15.55 7.51 27.37
CA VAL A 182 -14.22 7.94 26.95
C VAL A 182 -14.23 8.24 25.46
N GLU A 183 -13.80 9.44 25.10
CA GLU A 183 -13.67 9.89 23.72
C GLU A 183 -12.19 10.12 23.41
N VAL A 184 -11.76 9.73 22.20
CA VAL A 184 -10.41 9.96 21.66
C VAL A 184 -10.52 10.61 20.28
N ALA A 185 -9.43 11.23 19.83
CA ALA A 185 -9.37 11.78 18.49
C ALA A 185 -9.58 10.68 17.43
N LYS A 186 -10.24 11.03 16.33
CA LYS A 186 -10.34 10.16 15.15
C LYS A 186 -8.98 10.04 14.47
N PRO A 187 -8.75 8.96 13.68
CA PRO A 187 -7.67 8.92 12.71
C PRO A 187 -7.67 10.15 11.79
N THR A 188 -6.51 10.49 11.24
CA THR A 188 -6.42 11.51 10.19
C THR A 188 -7.43 11.21 9.10
N TRP A 189 -7.99 12.27 8.48
CA TRP A 189 -9.16 12.06 7.62
C TRP A 189 -8.82 11.36 6.30
N PHE A 190 -7.68 11.71 5.66
CA PHE A 190 -7.36 11.14 4.35
C PHE A 190 -5.85 11.05 4.10
N PHE A 191 -5.46 10.44 2.98
CA PHE A 191 -4.06 10.10 2.68
C PHE A 191 -3.14 11.34 2.59
N LEU A 192 -3.64 12.49 2.13
CA LEU A 192 -2.83 13.71 2.05
C LEU A 192 -2.37 14.19 3.43
N GLU A 193 -3.25 14.11 4.43
CA GLU A 193 -2.90 14.44 5.82
C GLU A 193 -1.98 13.36 6.41
N ARG A 194 -2.36 12.09 6.22
CA ARG A 194 -1.66 10.95 6.81
C ARG A 194 -0.25 10.78 6.29
N TYR A 195 -0.02 11.00 5.00
CA TYR A 195 1.25 10.70 4.35
C TYR A 195 2.05 11.94 3.94
N ASN A 196 1.72 13.14 4.41
CA ASN A 196 2.44 14.36 4.04
C ASN A 196 3.97 14.23 4.24
N ASN A 197 4.40 13.76 5.40
CA ASN A 197 5.82 13.54 5.70
C ASN A 197 6.43 12.40 4.87
N ALA A 198 5.65 11.39 4.52
CA ALA A 198 6.09 10.29 3.68
C ALA A 198 6.33 10.73 2.23
N PHE A 199 5.46 11.60 1.66
CA PHE A 199 5.70 12.21 0.35
C PHE A 199 6.99 13.04 0.31
N ILE A 200 7.27 13.81 1.36
CA ILE A 200 8.53 14.58 1.48
C ILE A 200 9.72 13.61 1.54
N ALA A 201 9.63 12.55 2.36
CA ALA A 201 10.69 11.56 2.50
C ALA A 201 10.94 10.78 1.18
N GLU A 202 9.89 10.48 0.46
CA GLU A 202 9.93 9.82 -0.85
C GLU A 202 10.65 10.66 -1.91
N ALA A 203 10.28 11.93 -2.03
CA ALA A 203 10.93 12.88 -2.95
C ALA A 203 12.41 13.09 -2.59
N LYS A 204 12.71 13.18 -1.28
CA LYS A 204 14.08 13.27 -0.79
C LYS A 204 14.89 12.02 -1.14
N ALA A 205 14.35 10.83 -0.91
CA ALA A 205 15.03 9.56 -1.20
C ALA A 205 15.37 9.43 -2.70
N PHE A 206 14.45 9.84 -3.59
CA PHE A 206 14.74 9.88 -5.02
C PHE A 206 15.86 10.85 -5.35
N THR A 207 15.82 12.07 -4.80
CA THR A 207 16.87 13.07 -5.00
C THR A 207 18.21 12.58 -4.50
N ASP A 208 18.27 11.99 -3.31
CA ASP A 208 19.48 11.42 -2.72
C ASP A 208 20.05 10.29 -3.59
N ALA A 209 19.19 9.41 -4.13
CA ALA A 209 19.61 8.34 -5.03
C ALA A 209 20.22 8.86 -6.34
N VAL A 210 19.68 9.96 -6.87
CA VAL A 210 20.23 10.62 -8.07
C VAL A 210 21.58 11.27 -7.77
N LEU A 211 21.67 12.04 -6.68
CA LEU A 211 22.88 12.78 -6.32
C LEU A 211 24.05 11.88 -5.92
N ASN A 212 23.77 10.76 -5.26
CA ASN A 212 24.79 9.84 -4.76
C ASN A 212 25.03 8.63 -5.69
N ASP A 213 24.35 8.59 -6.82
CA ASP A 213 24.39 7.49 -7.81
C ASP A 213 24.09 6.10 -7.19
N THR A 214 23.17 6.04 -6.25
CA THR A 214 22.68 4.80 -5.63
C THR A 214 21.40 4.31 -6.29
N ASP A 215 21.01 3.05 -6.03
CA ASP A 215 19.73 2.53 -6.46
C ASP A 215 18.56 3.25 -5.77
N THR A 216 17.42 3.33 -6.45
CA THR A 216 16.18 3.85 -5.88
C THR A 216 15.56 2.83 -4.93
N LEU A 217 14.91 3.31 -3.85
CA LEU A 217 14.32 2.46 -2.82
C LEU A 217 13.06 1.70 -3.30
N VAL A 218 12.37 2.25 -4.28
CA VAL A 218 11.19 1.62 -4.90
C VAL A 218 11.45 1.54 -6.40
N THR A 219 11.75 0.34 -6.86
CA THR A 219 12.21 0.10 -8.23
C THR A 219 11.06 -0.09 -9.22
N GLY A 220 11.37 -0.17 -10.50
CA GLY A 220 10.40 -0.57 -11.52
C GLY A 220 9.85 -1.99 -11.32
N PHE A 221 10.65 -2.90 -10.72
CA PHE A 221 10.18 -4.22 -10.32
C PHE A 221 9.09 -4.13 -9.24
N ASP A 222 9.29 -3.27 -8.26
CA ASP A 222 8.26 -2.98 -7.24
C ASP A 222 7.01 -2.36 -7.83
N GLY A 223 7.14 -1.59 -8.93
CA GLY A 223 6.00 -1.06 -9.68
C GLY A 223 5.23 -2.12 -10.47
N LEU A 224 5.92 -3.16 -10.94
CA LEU A 224 5.34 -4.23 -11.76
C LEU A 224 4.57 -5.28 -10.93
N GLN A 225 5.16 -5.73 -9.81
CA GLN A 225 4.62 -6.86 -9.06
C GLN A 225 3.22 -6.59 -8.46
N PRO A 226 2.92 -5.44 -7.84
CA PRO A 226 1.58 -5.16 -7.35
C PRO A 226 0.51 -5.13 -8.45
N VAL A 227 0.86 -4.70 -9.68
CA VAL A 227 -0.05 -4.75 -10.82
C VAL A 227 -0.36 -6.19 -11.22
N LYS A 228 0.65 -7.09 -11.23
CA LYS A 228 0.42 -8.53 -11.48
C LYS A 228 -0.52 -9.15 -10.45
N ILE A 229 -0.31 -8.83 -9.17
CA ILE A 229 -1.17 -9.32 -8.08
C ILE A 229 -2.60 -8.75 -8.23
N ALA A 230 -2.73 -7.46 -8.54
CA ALA A 230 -4.03 -6.82 -8.76
C ALA A 230 -4.81 -7.46 -9.90
N MET A 231 -4.13 -7.79 -11.01
CA MET A 231 -4.75 -8.49 -12.14
C MET A 231 -5.15 -9.94 -11.83
N ALA A 232 -4.40 -10.61 -10.94
CA ALA A 232 -4.73 -11.97 -10.52
C ALA A 232 -5.84 -12.01 -9.46
N ALA A 233 -6.05 -10.92 -8.72
CA ALA A 233 -7.10 -10.77 -7.72
C ALA A 233 -8.45 -10.37 -8.32
N ASN A 234 -8.45 -9.77 -9.53
CA ASN A 234 -9.64 -9.30 -10.24
C ASN A 234 -10.30 -10.44 -11.02
#